data_1d8511c7a8dad1490e9dfdb343faa352
#
_entry.id   1d8511c7a8dad1490e9dfdb343faa352
#
_cell.length_a   1.000
_cell.length_b   1.000
_cell.length_c   1.000
_cell.angle_alpha   90.00
_cell.angle_beta   90.00
_cell.angle_gamma   90.00
#
_symmetry.space_group_name_H-M   'P 1'
#
loop_
_entity.id
_entity.type
_entity.pdbx_description
1 polymer ?
#
loop_
_entity_poly.entity_id
_entity_poly.type
_entity_poly.pdbx_seq_one_letter_code
_entity_poly.pdbx_strand_id
1 'polypeptide(L)'
;MGAGRRAVVLCGLLWAGLAAAPASADDMSSLGIETAPAPAPVIAPGPTTYINFLDEIRAGVYAHNWIHDENSPVDVSAEILTSPIGYPSNIGGQWFSWFFNPRINIGGMINTGGKTSYGFTGLTWRIPIYRGFFFEGEFGGAVNTSPLRDEPGRVNTGCRWDFRESGGFGYQFDEHWDFIANVEHISHASFCTHINPGLTQVGARIGYKF
;
A
#
# COMPACT_ATOMS: atom_id res chain seq x y z
N MET A 1 25.60 -21.99 -28.58
CA MET A 1 25.93 -21.96 -27.16
C MET A 1 25.99 -20.49 -26.73
N GLY A 2 24.91 -19.91 -26.29
CA GLY A 2 24.78 -18.51 -25.87
C GLY A 2 24.23 -18.44 -24.44
N ALA A 3 25.11 -18.12 -23.49
CA ALA A 3 24.75 -18.00 -22.10
C ALA A 3 24.00 -16.68 -21.89
N GLY A 4 22.69 -16.75 -21.75
CA GLY A 4 21.86 -15.62 -21.34
C GLY A 4 22.06 -15.34 -19.85
N ARG A 5 22.72 -14.25 -19.52
CA ARG A 5 22.80 -13.72 -18.16
C ARG A 5 21.43 -13.15 -17.77
N ARG A 6 20.73 -13.84 -16.90
CA ARG A 6 19.53 -13.31 -16.25
C ARG A 6 19.98 -12.32 -15.18
N ALA A 7 19.63 -11.06 -15.37
CA ALA A 7 19.80 -10.04 -14.32
C ALA A 7 18.76 -10.30 -13.23
N VAL A 8 19.22 -10.67 -12.06
CA VAL A 8 18.41 -10.68 -10.84
C VAL A 8 18.29 -9.22 -10.41
N VAL A 9 17.13 -8.63 -10.63
CA VAL A 9 16.82 -7.31 -10.05
C VAL A 9 16.47 -7.55 -8.59
N LEU A 10 17.46 -7.41 -7.71
CA LEU A 10 17.20 -7.21 -6.30
C LEU A 10 16.59 -5.81 -6.15
N CYS A 11 15.30 -5.75 -5.87
CA CYS A 11 14.64 -4.53 -5.42
C CYS A 11 15.04 -4.30 -3.96
N GLY A 12 16.28 -3.81 -3.76
CA GLY A 12 16.73 -3.29 -2.49
C GLY A 12 16.14 -1.90 -2.30
N LEU A 13 15.18 -1.77 -1.41
CA LEU A 13 14.70 -0.46 -0.92
C LEU A 13 15.86 0.20 -0.16
N LEU A 14 16.67 0.98 -0.87
CA LEU A 14 17.59 1.94 -0.27
C LEU A 14 16.76 3.08 0.32
N TRP A 15 16.61 3.07 1.63
CA TRP A 15 16.17 4.21 2.42
C TRP A 15 17.27 5.26 2.44
N ALA A 16 17.32 6.14 1.43
CA ALA A 16 18.07 7.38 1.53
C ALA A 16 17.22 8.39 2.30
N GLY A 17 17.55 8.60 3.57
CA GLY A 17 16.95 9.66 4.39
C GLY A 17 17.29 11.02 3.79
N LEU A 18 16.33 11.69 3.18
CA LEU A 18 16.41 13.13 2.91
C LEU A 18 16.08 13.85 4.23
N ALA A 19 17.09 14.31 4.92
CA ALA A 19 16.95 15.30 5.97
C ALA A 19 16.65 16.66 5.30
N ALA A 20 15.36 17.02 5.17
CA ALA A 20 14.98 18.38 4.83
C ALA A 20 15.08 19.22 6.11
N ALA A 21 15.95 20.22 6.13
CA ALA A 21 15.98 21.22 7.18
C ALA A 21 14.66 22.02 7.18
N PRO A 22 14.07 22.32 8.34
CA PRO A 22 12.88 23.13 8.40
C PRO A 22 13.23 24.56 7.97
N ALA A 23 12.61 25.05 6.89
CA ALA A 23 12.64 26.46 6.56
C ALA A 23 11.86 27.22 7.66
N SER A 24 12.48 28.24 8.25
CA SER A 24 11.82 29.06 9.27
C SER A 24 10.68 29.85 8.64
N ALA A 25 9.56 29.91 9.34
CA ALA A 25 8.32 30.57 8.88
C ALA A 25 8.44 32.08 8.74
N ASP A 26 9.55 32.68 9.16
CA ASP A 26 9.73 34.14 9.22
C ASP A 26 10.10 34.81 7.88
N ASP A 27 10.48 34.02 6.87
CA ASP A 27 11.02 34.58 5.61
C ASP A 27 9.93 34.82 4.53
N MET A 28 8.69 34.37 4.76
CA MET A 28 7.60 34.48 3.77
C MET A 28 6.62 35.63 4.02
N SER A 29 6.68 36.24 5.19
CA SER A 29 5.79 37.38 5.53
C SER A 29 6.15 38.69 4.77
N SER A 30 7.39 38.77 4.27
CA SER A 30 7.86 39.95 3.52
C SER A 30 7.34 40.04 2.08
N LEU A 31 6.74 38.97 1.56
CA LEU A 31 6.23 38.92 0.17
C LEU A 31 4.73 39.20 0.03
N GLY A 32 4.03 39.52 1.13
CA GLY A 32 2.59 39.82 1.08
C GLY A 32 1.71 38.67 0.61
N ILE A 33 2.24 37.45 0.65
CA ILE A 33 1.48 36.22 0.35
C ILE A 33 0.74 35.87 1.62
N GLU A 34 -0.55 36.18 1.66
CA GLU A 34 -1.44 35.72 2.72
C GLU A 34 -1.50 34.20 2.69
N THR A 35 -0.74 33.57 3.58
CA THR A 35 -0.75 32.10 3.69
C THR A 35 -2.12 31.70 4.22
N ALA A 36 -2.86 30.92 3.43
CA ALA A 36 -4.07 30.29 3.90
C ALA A 36 -3.78 29.60 5.25
N PRO A 37 -4.70 29.67 6.23
CA PRO A 37 -4.48 29.04 7.52
C PRO A 37 -4.08 27.59 7.30
N ALA A 38 -2.98 27.18 7.93
CA ALA A 38 -2.54 25.79 7.85
C ALA A 38 -3.71 24.90 8.26
N PRO A 39 -4.04 23.86 7.47
CA PRO A 39 -5.05 22.90 7.88
C PRO A 39 -4.67 22.39 9.27
N ALA A 40 -5.69 22.24 10.12
CA ALA A 40 -5.50 21.75 11.47
C ALA A 40 -4.62 20.49 11.42
N PRO A 41 -3.66 20.34 12.35
CA PRO A 41 -2.84 19.15 12.39
C PRO A 41 -3.77 17.94 12.41
N VAL A 42 -3.55 16.99 11.49
CA VAL A 42 -4.22 15.69 11.55
C VAL A 42 -3.75 15.08 12.86
N ILE A 43 -4.59 15.18 13.89
CA ILE A 43 -4.32 14.57 15.19
C ILE A 43 -4.33 13.07 14.93
N ALA A 44 -3.16 12.45 15.02
CA ALA A 44 -3.10 10.99 15.04
C ALA A 44 -4.06 10.52 16.15
N PRO A 45 -5.01 9.64 15.87
CA PRO A 45 -5.96 9.19 16.87
C PRO A 45 -5.19 8.70 18.08
N GLY A 46 -5.53 9.23 19.25
CA GLY A 46 -4.96 8.79 20.51
C GLY A 46 -5.18 7.29 20.69
N PRO A 47 -4.48 6.65 21.66
CA PRO A 47 -4.60 5.22 21.89
C PRO A 47 -6.06 4.87 22.16
N THR A 48 -6.70 4.22 21.19
CA THR A 48 -8.06 3.72 21.35
C THR A 48 -7.99 2.47 22.22
N THR A 49 -8.71 2.48 23.33
CA THR A 49 -8.84 1.32 24.23
C THR A 49 -9.61 0.17 23.56
N TYR A 50 -10.25 0.44 22.43
CA TYR A 50 -11.06 -0.52 21.68
C TYR A 50 -10.69 -0.49 20.21
N ILE A 51 -10.47 -1.68 19.63
CA ILE A 51 -10.27 -1.83 18.20
C ILE A 51 -11.64 -1.71 17.51
N ASN A 52 -11.80 -0.70 16.67
CA ASN A 52 -12.92 -0.64 15.74
C ASN A 52 -12.58 -1.51 14.52
N PHE A 53 -13.30 -2.60 14.31
CA PHE A 53 -13.06 -3.51 13.19
C PHE A 53 -13.48 -2.96 11.84
N LEU A 54 -14.35 -1.95 11.81
CA LEU A 54 -14.81 -1.27 10.61
C LEU A 54 -14.56 0.24 10.78
N ASP A 55 -13.33 0.65 10.59
CA ASP A 55 -12.93 2.05 10.71
C ASP A 55 -12.86 2.74 9.34
N GLU A 56 -12.54 1.97 8.29
CA GLU A 56 -12.47 2.47 6.92
C GLU A 56 -12.84 1.35 5.93
N ILE A 57 -13.57 1.72 4.89
CA ILE A 57 -13.80 0.87 3.72
C ILE A 57 -13.13 1.49 2.51
N ARG A 58 -12.63 0.67 1.60
CA ARG A 58 -11.96 1.11 0.37
C ARG A 58 -12.44 0.34 -0.83
N ALA A 59 -12.47 1.02 -1.98
CA ALA A 59 -12.66 0.42 -3.29
C ALA A 59 -11.61 0.95 -4.25
N GLY A 60 -11.12 0.09 -5.15
CA GLY A 60 -10.03 0.45 -6.06
C GLY A 60 -10.16 -0.18 -7.44
N VAL A 61 -9.40 0.40 -8.38
CA VAL A 61 -9.27 -0.08 -9.76
C VAL A 61 -7.80 -0.10 -10.13
N TYR A 62 -7.36 -1.18 -10.76
CA TYR A 62 -5.95 -1.43 -11.05
C TYR A 62 -5.75 -1.96 -12.46
N ALA A 63 -4.63 -1.60 -13.06
CA ALA A 63 -4.11 -2.29 -14.24
C ALA A 63 -3.56 -3.64 -13.80
N HIS A 64 -4.12 -4.70 -14.40
CA HIS A 64 -3.71 -6.06 -14.09
C HIS A 64 -2.32 -6.34 -14.61
N ASN A 65 -1.48 -6.92 -13.77
CA ASN A 65 -0.14 -7.41 -14.11
C ASN A 65 0.69 -6.46 -14.99
N TRP A 66 0.99 -5.30 -14.47
CA TRP A 66 1.71 -4.23 -15.18
C TRP A 66 3.06 -4.67 -15.77
N ILE A 67 3.71 -5.67 -15.18
CA ILE A 67 5.04 -6.14 -15.60
C ILE A 67 4.94 -7.24 -16.66
N HIS A 68 3.96 -8.12 -16.54
CA HIS A 68 3.76 -9.27 -17.43
C HIS A 68 2.35 -9.20 -18.02
N ASP A 69 2.24 -8.68 -19.23
CA ASP A 69 0.95 -8.51 -19.88
C ASP A 69 0.22 -9.85 -20.08
N GLU A 70 -0.90 -10.00 -19.39
CA GLU A 70 -1.84 -11.12 -19.53
C GLU A 70 -3.02 -10.77 -20.43
N ASN A 71 -2.97 -9.64 -21.15
CA ASN A 71 -4.09 -9.10 -21.93
C ASN A 71 -5.40 -9.01 -21.12
N SER A 72 -5.26 -8.59 -19.87
CA SER A 72 -6.41 -8.44 -18.98
C SER A 72 -6.73 -6.96 -18.75
N PRO A 73 -8.01 -6.58 -18.82
CA PRO A 73 -8.36 -5.17 -18.81
C PRO A 73 -8.09 -4.50 -17.47
N VAL A 74 -8.72 -4.96 -16.39
CA VAL A 74 -8.61 -4.30 -15.07
C VAL A 74 -8.90 -5.28 -13.94
N ASP A 75 -8.37 -4.92 -12.76
CA ASP A 75 -8.76 -5.48 -11.48
C ASP A 75 -9.63 -4.48 -10.71
N VAL A 76 -10.56 -4.99 -9.94
CA VAL A 76 -11.31 -4.22 -8.96
C VAL A 76 -11.04 -4.76 -7.56
N SER A 77 -10.86 -3.87 -6.60
CA SER A 77 -10.61 -4.24 -5.20
C SER A 77 -11.65 -3.67 -4.25
N ALA A 78 -11.85 -4.37 -3.17
CA ALA A 78 -12.53 -3.87 -1.98
C ALA A 78 -11.79 -4.34 -0.74
N GLU A 79 -11.66 -3.47 0.25
CA GLU A 79 -11.04 -3.80 1.54
C GLU A 79 -11.69 -3.03 2.69
N ILE A 80 -11.53 -3.59 3.89
CA ILE A 80 -11.86 -2.95 5.15
C ILE A 80 -10.61 -2.84 6.01
N LEU A 81 -10.54 -1.77 6.81
CA LEU A 81 -9.45 -1.56 7.76
C LEU A 81 -10.01 -1.33 9.16
N THR A 82 -9.27 -1.84 10.13
CA THR A 82 -9.53 -1.54 11.53
C THR A 82 -9.01 -0.15 11.89
N SER A 83 -9.43 0.38 13.03
CA SER A 83 -8.65 1.44 13.69
C SER A 83 -7.23 0.93 13.99
N PRO A 84 -6.26 1.86 14.23
CA PRO A 84 -4.91 1.46 14.61
C PRO A 84 -4.92 0.53 15.83
N ILE A 85 -4.19 -0.59 15.73
CA ILE A 85 -4.11 -1.63 16.77
C ILE A 85 -2.94 -1.43 17.72
N GLY A 86 -2.24 -0.34 17.58
CA GLY A 86 -0.95 -0.14 18.20
C GLY A 86 -1.01 0.24 19.66
N TYR A 87 0.14 0.11 20.27
CA TYR A 87 0.42 0.52 21.64
C TYR A 87 0.61 2.03 21.72
N PRO A 88 0.16 2.71 22.82
CA PRO A 88 0.58 4.07 23.11
C PRO A 88 2.08 4.03 23.41
N SER A 89 2.89 4.08 22.37
CA SER A 89 4.32 3.90 22.53
C SER A 89 5.02 5.24 22.58
N ASN A 90 5.52 5.59 23.74
CA ASN A 90 6.67 6.46 23.87
C ASN A 90 7.98 5.74 23.42
N ILE A 91 7.88 4.55 22.85
CA ILE A 91 8.99 3.73 22.36
C ILE A 91 9.47 4.33 21.04
N GLY A 92 10.72 4.77 21.00
CA GLY A 92 11.36 5.27 19.78
C GLY A 92 11.06 6.74 19.44
N GLY A 93 10.33 7.46 20.30
CA GLY A 93 10.00 8.86 20.07
C GLY A 93 8.91 9.04 18.99
N GLN A 94 8.51 10.30 18.79
CA GLN A 94 7.42 10.70 17.89
C GLN A 94 7.63 10.25 16.42
N TRP A 95 8.86 10.08 15.98
CA TRP A 95 9.23 9.70 14.61
C TRP A 95 8.94 8.24 14.26
N PHE A 96 8.86 7.34 15.25
CA PHE A 96 8.59 5.93 15.03
C PHE A 96 7.21 5.49 15.52
N SER A 97 6.41 6.41 16.07
CA SER A 97 5.08 6.06 16.61
C SER A 97 4.17 5.43 15.55
N TRP A 98 4.27 5.85 14.29
CA TRP A 98 3.51 5.31 13.17
C TRP A 98 3.79 3.81 12.96
N PHE A 99 5.04 3.36 13.14
CA PHE A 99 5.42 1.95 12.92
C PHE A 99 4.74 1.01 13.93
N PHE A 100 4.52 1.48 15.15
CA PHE A 100 3.86 0.71 16.20
C PHE A 100 2.33 0.86 16.22
N ASN A 101 1.77 1.57 15.24
CA ASN A 101 0.34 1.79 15.11
C ASN A 101 -0.20 1.32 13.75
N PRO A 102 0.05 0.04 13.34
CA PRO A 102 -0.55 -0.47 12.13
C PRO A 102 -2.05 -0.65 12.29
N ARG A 103 -2.73 -0.73 11.17
CA ARG A 103 -4.13 -1.12 11.04
C ARG A 103 -4.17 -2.52 10.43
N ILE A 104 -5.11 -3.36 10.81
CA ILE A 104 -5.35 -4.62 10.10
C ILE A 104 -6.19 -4.30 8.87
N ASN A 105 -5.80 -4.85 7.73
CA ASN A 105 -6.60 -4.85 6.51
C ASN A 105 -7.10 -6.26 6.17
N ILE A 106 -8.27 -6.32 5.55
CA ILE A 106 -8.84 -7.53 4.97
C ILE A 106 -9.55 -7.13 3.68
N GLY A 107 -9.29 -7.83 2.59
CA GLY A 107 -9.88 -7.46 1.31
C GLY A 107 -9.73 -8.50 0.22
N GLY A 108 -10.07 -8.08 -0.98
CA GLY A 108 -9.93 -8.90 -2.18
C GLY A 108 -9.74 -8.07 -3.43
N MET A 109 -9.10 -8.70 -4.40
CA MET A 109 -8.87 -8.20 -5.74
C MET A 109 -9.46 -9.17 -6.73
N ILE A 110 -10.35 -8.70 -7.60
CA ILE A 110 -11.02 -9.51 -8.62
C ILE A 110 -10.63 -9.00 -10.00
N ASN A 111 -10.09 -9.90 -10.82
CA ASN A 111 -9.81 -9.61 -12.22
C ASN A 111 -11.07 -9.70 -13.06
N THR A 112 -11.43 -8.64 -13.77
CA THR A 112 -12.65 -8.58 -14.59
C THR A 112 -12.59 -9.41 -15.88
N GLY A 113 -11.39 -9.80 -16.31
CA GLY A 113 -11.14 -10.67 -17.48
C GLY A 113 -10.98 -12.16 -17.13
N GLY A 114 -11.25 -12.57 -15.88
CA GLY A 114 -11.15 -13.97 -15.46
C GLY A 114 -9.72 -14.47 -15.25
N LYS A 115 -8.76 -13.56 -15.07
CA LYS A 115 -7.37 -13.88 -14.73
C LYS A 115 -7.21 -14.08 -13.22
N THR A 116 -6.01 -13.90 -12.70
CA THR A 116 -5.71 -14.13 -11.30
C THR A 116 -6.42 -13.13 -10.41
N SER A 117 -7.21 -13.66 -9.48
CA SER A 117 -7.88 -12.93 -8.41
C SER A 117 -7.34 -13.41 -7.06
N TYR A 118 -7.45 -12.63 -6.01
CA TYR A 118 -6.98 -13.02 -4.68
C TYR A 118 -7.73 -12.34 -3.55
N GLY A 119 -7.82 -13.03 -2.41
CA GLY A 119 -8.19 -12.46 -1.13
C GLY A 119 -6.93 -12.22 -0.29
N PHE A 120 -6.93 -11.19 0.53
CA PHE A 120 -5.77 -10.82 1.32
C PHE A 120 -6.09 -10.33 2.72
N THR A 121 -5.10 -10.37 3.58
CA THR A 121 -5.09 -9.73 4.89
C THR A 121 -3.67 -9.35 5.27
N GLY A 122 -3.53 -8.32 6.07
CA GLY A 122 -2.20 -7.84 6.49
C GLY A 122 -2.26 -6.63 7.41
N LEU A 123 -1.16 -5.92 7.44
CA LEU A 123 -0.98 -4.70 8.19
C LEU A 123 -0.78 -3.52 7.25
N THR A 124 -1.37 -2.40 7.60
CA THR A 124 -1.28 -1.13 6.87
C THR A 124 -0.66 -0.08 7.79
N TRP A 125 0.37 0.58 7.31
CA TRP A 125 1.03 1.72 7.97
C TRP A 125 0.80 2.97 7.16
N ARG A 126 0.28 4.02 7.81
CA ARG A 126 0.11 5.34 7.19
C ARG A 126 1.06 6.35 7.83
N ILE A 127 1.87 6.99 7.02
CA ILE A 127 2.86 7.99 7.41
C ILE A 127 2.41 9.34 6.87
N PRO A 128 1.91 10.26 7.71
CA PRO A 128 1.58 11.60 7.28
C PRO A 128 2.84 12.33 6.79
N ILE A 129 2.73 13.06 5.68
CA ILE A 129 3.84 13.82 5.10
C ILE A 129 3.58 15.31 5.31
N TYR A 130 2.57 15.86 4.63
CA TYR A 130 2.29 17.30 4.67
C TYR A 130 0.88 17.60 4.13
N ARG A 131 0.12 18.44 4.82
CA ARG A 131 -1.18 19.00 4.36
C ARG A 131 -2.12 17.95 3.74
N GLY A 132 -2.40 16.88 4.43
CA GLY A 132 -3.27 15.80 3.95
C GLY A 132 -2.57 14.76 3.07
N PHE A 133 -1.36 15.01 2.57
CA PHE A 133 -0.57 14.01 1.89
C PHE A 133 0.01 13.01 2.87
N PHE A 134 -0.02 11.75 2.49
CA PHE A 134 0.57 10.67 3.27
C PHE A 134 1.21 9.61 2.35
N PHE A 135 2.16 8.88 2.89
CA PHE A 135 2.63 7.63 2.34
C PHE A 135 1.92 6.48 3.06
N GLU A 136 1.59 5.44 2.31
CA GLU A 136 1.03 4.22 2.88
C GLU A 136 1.81 3.02 2.39
N GLY A 137 2.13 2.12 3.34
CA GLY A 137 2.75 0.84 3.08
C GLY A 137 1.93 -0.29 3.68
N GLU A 138 1.85 -1.42 2.98
CA GLU A 138 1.12 -2.60 3.44
C GLU A 138 1.99 -3.84 3.29
N PHE A 139 1.85 -4.76 4.23
CA PHE A 139 2.48 -6.07 4.18
C PHE A 139 1.57 -7.12 4.78
N GLY A 140 1.44 -8.26 4.09
CA GLY A 140 0.57 -9.33 4.54
C GLY A 140 0.66 -10.59 3.70
N GLY A 141 -0.44 -11.33 3.68
CA GLY A 141 -0.59 -12.54 2.89
C GLY A 141 -1.80 -12.49 1.97
N ALA A 142 -1.73 -13.22 0.87
CA ALA A 142 -2.81 -13.38 -0.08
C ALA A 142 -3.00 -14.86 -0.44
N VAL A 143 -4.25 -15.23 -0.72
CA VAL A 143 -4.62 -16.51 -1.33
C VAL A 143 -5.18 -16.23 -2.72
N ASN A 144 -4.58 -16.81 -3.74
CA ASN A 144 -4.82 -16.47 -5.13
C ASN A 144 -5.40 -17.62 -5.95
N THR A 145 -5.93 -17.28 -7.14
CA THR A 145 -6.50 -18.21 -8.12
C THR A 145 -5.60 -18.48 -9.31
N SER A 146 -4.32 -18.10 -9.24
CA SER A 146 -3.38 -18.34 -10.35
C SER A 146 -3.23 -19.84 -10.64
N PRO A 147 -2.98 -20.24 -11.89
CA PRO A 147 -2.68 -21.63 -12.16
C PRO A 147 -1.40 -22.06 -11.45
N LEU A 148 -1.34 -23.35 -11.05
CA LEU A 148 -0.13 -23.96 -10.45
C LEU A 148 0.76 -24.64 -11.51
N ARG A 149 0.35 -24.58 -12.76
CA ARG A 149 1.07 -25.10 -13.94
C ARG A 149 1.01 -24.03 -15.01
N ASP A 150 1.95 -24.07 -15.93
CA ASP A 150 1.98 -23.12 -17.04
C ASP A 150 0.74 -23.29 -17.93
N GLU A 151 0.00 -22.21 -18.05
CA GLU A 151 -1.18 -22.08 -18.91
C GLU A 151 -0.97 -20.91 -19.86
N PRO A 152 -1.25 -21.07 -21.17
CA PRO A 152 -1.12 -19.99 -22.14
C PRO A 152 -1.90 -18.74 -21.75
N GLY A 153 -1.24 -17.59 -21.74
CA GLY A 153 -1.86 -16.29 -21.43
C GLY A 153 -2.24 -16.11 -19.97
N ARG A 154 -1.66 -16.87 -19.05
CA ARG A 154 -1.83 -16.72 -17.61
C ARG A 154 -0.49 -16.78 -16.89
N VAL A 155 -0.34 -15.93 -15.88
CA VAL A 155 0.82 -15.99 -14.99
C VAL A 155 0.60 -17.09 -13.97
N ASN A 156 1.60 -17.99 -13.87
CA ASN A 156 1.68 -19.01 -12.84
C ASN A 156 2.51 -18.47 -11.69
N THR A 157 1.89 -18.10 -10.58
CA THR A 157 2.63 -17.62 -9.39
C THR A 157 3.38 -18.75 -8.66
N GLY A 158 3.11 -20.01 -9.02
CA GLY A 158 3.79 -21.18 -8.43
C GLY A 158 3.27 -21.61 -7.06
N CYS A 159 2.37 -20.84 -6.47
CA CYS A 159 1.83 -21.08 -5.13
C CYS A 159 0.38 -20.58 -5.02
N ARG A 160 -0.41 -21.17 -4.12
CA ARG A 160 -1.77 -20.68 -3.81
C ARG A 160 -1.78 -19.55 -2.79
N TRP A 161 -0.73 -19.42 -2.03
CA TRP A 161 -0.56 -18.34 -1.08
C TRP A 161 0.72 -17.56 -1.41
N ASP A 162 0.64 -16.27 -1.29
CA ASP A 162 1.73 -15.36 -1.57
C ASP A 162 1.85 -14.35 -0.43
N PHE A 163 3.02 -13.74 -0.27
CA PHE A 163 3.15 -12.48 0.43
C PHE A 163 2.51 -11.40 -0.43
N ARG A 164 1.91 -10.41 0.22
CA ARG A 164 1.37 -9.22 -0.41
C ARG A 164 2.07 -8.01 0.14
N GLU A 165 2.55 -7.18 -0.77
CA GLU A 165 3.22 -5.92 -0.48
C GLU A 165 2.53 -4.82 -1.28
N SER A 166 2.29 -3.66 -0.64
CA SER A 166 1.76 -2.50 -1.31
C SER A 166 2.45 -1.25 -0.81
N GLY A 167 2.65 -0.29 -1.70
CA GLY A 167 3.19 1.02 -1.38
C GLY A 167 2.60 2.10 -2.25
N GLY A 168 2.25 3.24 -1.66
CA GLY A 168 1.61 4.31 -2.40
C GLY A 168 1.58 5.64 -1.70
N PHE A 169 1.14 6.64 -2.43
CA PHE A 169 0.91 7.99 -1.92
C PHE A 169 -0.58 8.30 -1.97
N GLY A 170 -1.06 8.92 -0.91
CA GLY A 170 -2.45 9.30 -0.78
C GLY A 170 -2.61 10.75 -0.37
N TYR A 171 -3.83 11.19 -0.52
CA TYR A 171 -4.29 12.50 -0.08
C TYR A 171 -5.63 12.36 0.64
N GLN A 172 -5.71 12.89 1.84
CA GLN A 172 -6.92 12.97 2.64
C GLN A 172 -7.62 14.29 2.33
N PHE A 173 -8.84 14.23 1.77
CA PHE A 173 -9.61 15.40 1.38
C PHE A 173 -10.27 16.07 2.59
N ASP A 174 -10.83 15.24 3.46
CA ASP A 174 -11.55 15.65 4.67
C ASP A 174 -11.43 14.56 5.77
N GLU A 175 -12.28 14.59 6.77
CA GLU A 175 -12.29 13.62 7.87
C GLU A 175 -12.64 12.20 7.44
N HIS A 176 -13.41 12.07 6.35
CA HIS A 176 -13.96 10.81 5.88
C HIS A 176 -13.27 10.26 4.62
N TRP A 177 -12.93 11.12 3.66
CA TRP A 177 -12.51 10.68 2.34
C TRP A 177 -11.00 10.79 2.10
N ASP A 178 -10.45 9.76 1.54
CA ASP A 178 -9.09 9.78 1.00
C ASP A 178 -8.98 9.09 -0.37
N PHE A 179 -7.89 9.39 -1.06
CA PHE A 179 -7.50 8.80 -2.33
C PHE A 179 -6.07 8.31 -2.22
N ILE A 180 -5.77 7.14 -2.79
CA ILE A 180 -4.45 6.52 -2.75
C ILE A 180 -4.12 5.99 -4.14
N ALA A 181 -2.99 6.43 -4.70
CA ALA A 181 -2.36 5.81 -5.86
C ALA A 181 -1.26 4.88 -5.37
N ASN A 182 -1.30 3.61 -5.75
CA ASN A 182 -0.39 2.60 -5.22
C ASN A 182 0.03 1.55 -6.24
N VAL A 183 1.12 0.90 -5.92
CA VAL A 183 1.60 -0.32 -6.55
C VAL A 183 1.41 -1.45 -5.56
N GLU A 184 0.91 -2.57 -6.03
CA GLU A 184 0.67 -3.77 -5.26
C GLU A 184 1.36 -4.96 -5.90
N HIS A 185 1.98 -5.80 -5.10
CA HIS A 185 2.70 -6.97 -5.55
C HIS A 185 2.37 -8.18 -4.69
N ILE A 186 2.13 -9.34 -5.34
CA ILE A 186 2.05 -10.62 -4.65
C ILE A 186 3.11 -11.59 -5.17
N SER A 187 3.79 -12.29 -4.27
CA SER A 187 4.77 -13.32 -4.60
C SER A 187 5.07 -14.22 -3.41
N HIS A 188 5.49 -15.46 -3.65
CA HIS A 188 5.81 -16.38 -2.57
C HIS A 188 7.30 -16.40 -2.16
N ALA A 189 8.10 -15.42 -2.61
CA ALA A 189 9.52 -15.30 -2.26
C ALA A 189 10.34 -16.61 -2.41
N SER A 190 9.97 -17.45 -3.39
CA SER A 190 10.57 -18.77 -3.66
C SER A 190 10.37 -19.85 -2.58
N PHE A 191 9.43 -19.66 -1.66
CA PHE A 191 9.13 -20.68 -0.64
C PHE A 191 8.41 -21.92 -1.17
N CYS A 192 7.66 -21.82 -2.27
CA CYS A 192 6.89 -22.95 -2.81
C CYS A 192 7.63 -23.68 -3.95
N THR A 193 8.05 -22.93 -4.96
CA THR A 193 8.68 -23.47 -6.17
C THR A 193 9.79 -22.52 -6.64
N HIS A 194 10.54 -22.96 -7.67
CA HIS A 194 11.51 -22.06 -8.34
C HIS A 194 10.86 -21.06 -9.31
N ILE A 195 9.57 -21.26 -9.62
CA ILE A 195 8.80 -20.36 -10.48
C ILE A 195 8.15 -19.33 -9.57
N ASN A 196 8.53 -18.08 -9.69
CA ASN A 196 7.99 -16.97 -8.89
C ASN A 196 8.04 -15.66 -9.67
N PRO A 197 7.26 -15.52 -10.76
CA PRO A 197 7.20 -14.27 -11.51
C PRO A 197 6.52 -13.16 -10.70
N GLY A 198 5.68 -13.54 -9.72
CA GLY A 198 4.82 -12.61 -8.99
C GLY A 198 3.73 -12.00 -9.87
N LEU A 199 2.89 -11.18 -9.27
CA LEU A 199 1.86 -10.41 -9.94
C LEU A 199 1.91 -8.98 -9.41
N THR A 200 2.06 -8.00 -10.31
CA THR A 200 2.19 -6.59 -9.93
C THR A 200 1.05 -5.78 -10.56
N GLN A 201 0.28 -5.10 -9.73
CA GLN A 201 -0.77 -4.18 -10.15
C GLN A 201 -0.38 -2.75 -9.83
N VAL A 202 -0.83 -1.82 -10.68
CA VAL A 202 -0.71 -0.38 -10.45
C VAL A 202 -2.10 0.22 -10.55
N GLY A 203 -2.51 0.97 -9.56
CA GLY A 203 -3.87 1.51 -9.54
C GLY A 203 -4.11 2.58 -8.51
N ALA A 204 -5.38 2.78 -8.25
CA ALA A 204 -5.84 3.76 -7.29
C ALA A 204 -7.07 3.25 -6.55
N ARG A 205 -7.23 3.72 -5.33
CA ARG A 205 -8.38 3.43 -4.48
C ARG A 205 -8.87 4.69 -3.77
N ILE A 206 -10.15 4.67 -3.46
CA ILE A 206 -10.81 5.67 -2.63
C ILE A 206 -11.23 5.02 -1.33
N GLY A 207 -11.00 5.71 -0.22
CA GLY A 207 -11.35 5.28 1.12
C GLY A 207 -12.43 6.16 1.74
N TYR A 208 -13.28 5.54 2.56
CA TYR A 208 -14.23 6.22 3.43
C TYR A 208 -14.05 5.76 4.86
N LYS A 209 -13.78 6.69 5.76
CA LYS A 209 -13.64 6.51 7.21
C LYS A 209 -14.96 6.83 7.91
N PHE A 210 -15.31 6.02 8.88
CA PHE A 210 -16.52 6.19 9.69
C PHE A 210 -16.31 7.09 10.89
#